data_9965169d7e9dea78b025e0a1acf45a82
#
_entry.id   9965169d7e9dea78b025e0a1acf45a82
#
_cell.length_a   1.000
_cell.length_b   1.000
_cell.length_c   1.000
_cell.angle_alpha   90.00
_cell.angle_beta   90.00
_cell.angle_gamma   90.00
#
_symmetry.space_group_name_H-M   'P 1'
#
loop_
_entity.id
_entity.type
_entity.pdbx_description
1 polymer ?
#
loop_
_entity_poly.entity_id
_entity_poly.type
_entity_poly.pdbx_seq_one_letter_code
_entity_poly.pdbx_strand_id
1 'polypeptide(L)'
;GVDVSIAEYEKTTALTAKRMDAVYGYVVIEYKGPGKLASAAAVRKAKDQLKTYLEEESLRHGAETESSLEKAVGIALDDRHILFARYSKTARILSTPVPIEGQGVLFPEVRPQFGFHYQGPFPINASSLTSLLIYVRAAARRPLTAADLATVFGPEHEVANVLVSELYSAAMRGQRRSQFPRVATFYAEWDRLFGVVYGEKLEKAEKAAEETAMLYHLPTGIRLKSLLFAIHTFYAFLMKLIAIELLALQRDARVDSFVEGLAALDDAGVRTRLSELESGSGFQDRGISNFLEADFFSWYLDAWTGKLASAMRGAIRAMADFEPATPVLEPDWTRDLLQKLYELLVPKMLRHGLGEYYTPDWLAGYLVTKAGYDGAPGVRFLDPACGSGTFLVQAIHRAAQHAEKQDTVRIAEVGRAILDGVMGFDLNPLAVLAARTNYLIAFARFLPYVSPVSIPVYLCDSVLPPDREPENDNHQAELFSPDTVVF
;
A
#
# COMPACT_ATOMS: atom_id res chain seq x y z
N GLY A 1 0.19 -23.18 0.47
CA GLY A 1 1.14 -23.70 1.46
C GLY A 1 2.56 -23.55 0.99
N VAL A 2 3.53 -23.55 1.91
CA VAL A 2 4.96 -23.50 1.57
C VAL A 2 5.38 -24.87 1.06
N ASP A 3 5.96 -24.94 -0.14
CA ASP A 3 6.52 -26.19 -0.68
C ASP A 3 7.93 -26.42 -0.10
N VAL A 4 8.01 -27.29 0.89
CA VAL A 4 9.28 -27.63 1.56
C VAL A 4 10.20 -28.50 0.71
N SER A 5 9.73 -29.03 -0.43
CA SER A 5 10.56 -29.84 -1.32
C SER A 5 11.70 -29.08 -2.00
N ILE A 6 11.59 -27.74 -2.06
CA ILE A 6 12.63 -26.85 -2.61
C ILE A 6 13.64 -26.37 -1.57
N ALA A 7 13.51 -26.79 -0.30
CA ALA A 7 14.48 -26.43 0.74
C ALA A 7 15.81 -27.20 0.55
N GLU A 8 16.91 -26.45 0.51
CA GLU A 8 18.26 -27.02 0.49
C GLU A 8 18.82 -26.98 1.92
N TYR A 9 19.18 -28.16 2.46
CA TYR A 9 19.75 -28.28 3.79
C TYR A 9 21.27 -28.38 3.75
N GLU A 10 21.91 -27.80 4.75
CA GLU A 10 23.38 -27.89 4.94
C GLU A 10 24.17 -27.40 3.70
N LYS A 11 23.70 -26.38 3.03
CA LYS A 11 24.31 -25.82 1.82
C LYS A 11 25.63 -25.12 2.14
N THR A 12 26.69 -25.46 1.42
CA THR A 12 28.00 -24.83 1.57
C THR A 12 28.09 -23.56 0.73
N THR A 13 28.57 -22.48 1.31
CA THR A 13 28.77 -21.21 0.60
C THR A 13 29.91 -21.31 -0.42
N ALA A 14 29.80 -20.55 -1.51
CA ALA A 14 30.75 -20.66 -2.65
C ALA A 14 32.11 -20.03 -2.36
N LEU A 15 32.16 -18.96 -1.56
CA LEU A 15 33.37 -18.18 -1.34
C LEU A 15 34.09 -18.53 -0.03
N THR A 16 33.36 -18.74 1.05
CA THR A 16 33.94 -18.94 2.39
C THR A 16 33.94 -20.39 2.86
N ALA A 17 33.37 -21.30 2.07
CA ALA A 17 33.18 -22.71 2.42
C ALA A 17 32.44 -22.91 3.77
N LYS A 18 31.70 -21.89 4.22
CA LYS A 18 30.82 -21.98 5.39
C LYS A 18 29.56 -22.74 5.03
N ARG A 19 28.97 -23.41 6.00
CA ARG A 19 27.79 -24.22 5.84
C ARG A 19 26.57 -23.47 6.38
N MET A 20 25.55 -23.30 5.56
CA MET A 20 24.23 -22.78 5.95
C MET A 20 23.34 -23.95 6.35
N ASP A 21 22.58 -23.82 7.42
CA ASP A 21 21.76 -24.94 7.92
C ASP A 21 20.59 -25.26 6.99
N ALA A 22 19.89 -24.23 6.48
CA ALA A 22 18.85 -24.40 5.48
C ALA A 22 18.73 -23.16 4.56
N VAL A 23 18.42 -23.39 3.29
CA VAL A 23 18.11 -22.37 2.30
C VAL A 23 16.81 -22.72 1.60
N TYR A 24 15.89 -21.77 1.53
CA TYR A 24 14.62 -21.89 0.86
C TYR A 24 14.42 -20.70 -0.08
N GLY A 25 14.75 -20.87 -1.35
CA GLY A 25 14.78 -19.78 -2.32
C GLY A 25 15.73 -18.66 -1.87
N TYR A 26 15.19 -17.48 -1.59
CA TYR A 26 15.94 -16.33 -1.07
C TYR A 26 15.99 -16.26 0.47
N VAL A 27 15.49 -17.28 1.18
CA VAL A 27 15.52 -17.32 2.65
C VAL A 27 16.64 -18.23 3.13
N VAL A 28 17.56 -17.67 3.91
CA VAL A 28 18.64 -18.41 4.59
C VAL A 28 18.28 -18.55 6.06
N ILE A 29 18.23 -19.79 6.56
CA ILE A 29 17.93 -20.09 7.95
C ILE A 29 19.17 -20.67 8.61
N GLU A 30 19.54 -20.12 9.75
CA GLU A 30 20.67 -20.52 10.58
C GLU A 30 20.17 -20.91 11.98
N TYR A 31 20.35 -22.16 12.33
CA TYR A 31 20.01 -22.67 13.66
C TYR A 31 21.16 -22.45 14.66
N LYS A 32 20.85 -21.88 15.79
CA LYS A 32 21.81 -21.66 16.87
C LYS A 32 21.54 -22.62 18.03
N GLY A 33 22.59 -23.07 18.68
CA GLY A 33 22.42 -23.86 19.91
C GLY A 33 21.64 -23.09 20.99
N PRO A 34 21.04 -23.80 21.97
CA PRO A 34 20.19 -23.20 22.99
C PRO A 34 20.81 -21.97 23.67
N GLY A 35 20.02 -20.88 23.80
CA GLY A 35 20.43 -19.63 24.44
C GLY A 35 21.50 -18.82 23.72
N LYS A 36 21.89 -19.16 22.50
CA LYS A 36 22.94 -18.47 21.75
C LYS A 36 22.55 -17.09 21.22
N LEU A 37 21.25 -16.73 21.22
CA LEU A 37 20.79 -15.40 20.87
C LEU A 37 20.47 -14.53 22.12
N ALA A 38 20.75 -14.99 23.31
CA ALA A 38 20.48 -14.27 24.56
C ALA A 38 21.53 -13.18 24.89
N SER A 39 22.75 -13.23 24.34
CA SER A 39 23.79 -12.26 24.62
C SER A 39 24.08 -11.32 23.45
N ALA A 40 24.37 -10.04 23.74
CA ALA A 40 24.68 -9.04 22.72
C ALA A 40 25.86 -9.43 21.80
N ALA A 41 26.87 -10.10 22.35
CA ALA A 41 28.03 -10.58 21.58
C ALA A 41 27.64 -11.71 20.60
N ALA A 42 26.80 -12.65 21.03
CA ALA A 42 26.32 -13.73 20.19
C ALA A 42 25.35 -13.23 19.12
N VAL A 43 24.49 -12.26 19.45
CA VAL A 43 23.62 -11.60 18.48
C VAL A 43 24.43 -10.87 17.40
N ARG A 44 25.50 -10.14 17.79
CA ARG A 44 26.41 -9.51 16.82
C ARG A 44 27.02 -10.52 15.88
N LYS A 45 27.54 -11.64 16.42
CA LYS A 45 28.09 -12.72 15.61
C LYS A 45 27.08 -13.34 14.66
N ALA A 46 25.81 -13.50 15.10
CA ALA A 46 24.73 -14.01 14.25
C ALA A 46 24.39 -13.04 13.12
N LYS A 47 24.36 -11.72 13.41
CA LYS A 47 24.16 -10.67 12.40
C LYS A 47 25.24 -10.68 11.32
N ASP A 48 26.51 -10.77 11.72
CA ASP A 48 27.66 -10.82 10.80
C ASP A 48 27.62 -12.10 9.93
N GLN A 49 27.21 -13.20 10.51
CA GLN A 49 27.07 -14.47 9.80
C GLN A 49 25.93 -14.45 8.79
N LEU A 50 24.75 -13.95 9.18
CA LEU A 50 23.62 -13.80 8.25
C LEU A 50 23.97 -12.87 7.10
N LYS A 51 24.62 -11.72 7.38
CA LYS A 51 25.11 -10.82 6.36
C LYS A 51 25.97 -11.54 5.33
N THR A 52 26.98 -12.29 5.78
CA THR A 52 27.87 -13.05 4.90
C THR A 52 27.10 -14.05 4.04
N TYR A 53 26.15 -14.77 4.63
CA TYR A 53 25.36 -15.76 3.90
C TYR A 53 24.45 -15.14 2.84
N LEU A 54 23.81 -14.00 3.16
CA LEU A 54 22.96 -13.30 2.21
C LEU A 54 23.76 -12.72 1.04
N GLU A 55 24.92 -12.16 1.32
CA GLU A 55 25.84 -11.64 0.29
C GLU A 55 26.33 -12.77 -0.63
N GLU A 56 26.71 -13.93 -0.09
CA GLU A 56 27.19 -15.06 -0.87
C GLU A 56 26.08 -15.76 -1.66
N GLU A 57 24.88 -15.89 -1.08
CA GLU A 57 23.76 -16.50 -1.79
C GLU A 57 23.26 -15.61 -2.93
N SER A 58 23.26 -14.28 -2.76
CA SER A 58 22.90 -13.35 -3.82
C SER A 58 23.84 -13.42 -5.03
N LEU A 59 25.12 -13.69 -4.81
CA LEU A 59 26.10 -13.89 -5.89
C LEU A 59 25.80 -15.13 -6.76
N ARG A 60 25.11 -16.12 -6.23
CA ARG A 60 24.73 -17.33 -6.99
C ARG A 60 23.61 -17.07 -7.99
N HIS A 61 22.78 -16.07 -7.77
CA HIS A 61 21.63 -15.76 -8.62
C HIS A 61 21.99 -14.89 -9.85
N GLY A 62 23.28 -14.61 -10.12
CA GLY A 62 23.77 -14.06 -11.39
C GLY A 62 23.94 -12.54 -11.41
N ALA A 63 23.81 -11.95 -12.60
CA ALA A 63 24.26 -10.58 -12.91
C ALA A 63 23.55 -9.43 -12.15
N GLU A 64 22.44 -9.70 -11.46
CA GLU A 64 21.68 -8.72 -10.67
C GLU A 64 21.85 -8.97 -9.16
N THR A 65 23.10 -8.97 -8.69
CA THR A 65 23.43 -9.27 -7.29
C THR A 65 22.69 -8.38 -6.27
N GLU A 66 22.54 -7.10 -6.57
CA GLU A 66 21.86 -6.15 -5.70
C GLU A 66 20.34 -6.43 -5.62
N SER A 67 19.68 -6.68 -6.75
CA SER A 67 18.27 -7.05 -6.79
C SER A 67 17.99 -8.39 -6.10
N SER A 68 18.92 -9.35 -6.21
CA SER A 68 18.82 -10.62 -5.51
C SER A 68 19.02 -10.46 -4.00
N LEU A 69 19.93 -9.57 -3.59
CA LEU A 69 20.18 -9.26 -2.19
C LEU A 69 18.99 -8.55 -1.51
N GLU A 70 18.30 -7.66 -2.24
CA GLU A 70 17.08 -6.99 -1.76
C GLU A 70 15.93 -7.99 -1.49
N LYS A 71 15.88 -9.10 -2.23
CA LYS A 71 14.90 -10.19 -2.02
C LYS A 71 15.28 -11.14 -0.91
N ALA A 72 16.56 -11.20 -0.56
CA ALA A 72 17.08 -12.19 0.37
C ALA A 72 16.76 -11.87 1.84
N VAL A 73 16.40 -12.89 2.59
CA VAL A 73 16.07 -12.82 4.01
C VAL A 73 16.93 -13.79 4.80
N GLY A 74 17.63 -13.31 5.82
CA GLY A 74 18.37 -14.12 6.76
C GLY A 74 17.61 -14.30 8.07
N ILE A 75 17.54 -15.51 8.58
CA ILE A 75 16.86 -15.85 9.81
C ILE A 75 17.82 -16.63 10.68
N ALA A 76 18.09 -16.14 11.90
CA ALA A 76 18.78 -16.94 12.92
C ALA A 76 17.83 -17.23 14.07
N LEU A 77 17.76 -18.47 14.51
CA LEU A 77 16.90 -18.87 15.62
C LEU A 77 17.64 -19.83 16.57
N ASP A 78 17.35 -19.69 17.86
CA ASP A 78 17.71 -20.64 18.92
C ASP A 78 16.43 -21.22 19.55
N ASP A 79 16.53 -21.83 20.73
CA ASP A 79 15.39 -22.41 21.45
C ASP A 79 14.39 -21.36 22.00
N ARG A 80 14.75 -20.08 22.04
CA ARG A 80 13.95 -19.00 22.67
C ARG A 80 13.79 -17.75 21.83
N HIS A 81 14.69 -17.52 20.88
CA HIS A 81 14.75 -16.24 20.16
C HIS A 81 14.87 -16.45 18.66
N ILE A 82 14.34 -15.46 17.92
CA ILE A 82 14.45 -15.35 16.47
C ILE A 82 14.94 -13.97 16.08
N LEU A 83 15.89 -13.92 15.14
CA LEU A 83 16.50 -12.72 14.59
C LEU A 83 16.32 -12.73 13.08
N PHE A 84 15.84 -11.63 12.52
CA PHE A 84 15.71 -11.44 11.08
C PHE A 84 16.78 -10.46 10.56
N ALA A 85 17.26 -10.71 9.35
CA ALA A 85 18.20 -9.85 8.64
C ALA A 85 17.72 -9.64 7.19
N ARG A 86 17.72 -8.41 6.72
CA ARG A 86 17.42 -8.06 5.34
C ARG A 86 18.37 -6.97 4.84
N TYR A 87 18.59 -6.96 3.54
CA TYR A 87 19.24 -5.85 2.85
C TYR A 87 18.16 -4.95 2.26
N SER A 88 18.21 -3.68 2.56
CA SER A 88 17.27 -2.73 1.98
C SER A 88 17.93 -1.41 1.65
N LYS A 89 17.31 -0.72 0.69
CA LYS A 89 17.68 0.61 0.25
C LYS A 89 16.84 1.62 1.03
N THR A 90 17.45 2.29 1.98
CA THR A 90 16.80 3.38 2.71
C THR A 90 17.17 4.73 2.12
N ALA A 91 16.19 5.59 1.90
CA ALA A 91 16.46 6.99 1.57
C ALA A 91 16.71 7.77 2.87
N ARG A 92 17.92 8.31 3.04
CA ARG A 92 18.23 9.19 4.16
C ARG A 92 18.25 10.63 3.69
N ILE A 93 17.43 11.47 4.31
CA ILE A 93 17.50 12.91 4.12
C ILE A 93 18.71 13.42 4.92
N LEU A 94 19.71 13.96 4.25
CA LEU A 94 20.82 14.60 4.93
C LEU A 94 20.30 15.89 5.59
N SER A 95 20.46 15.98 6.89
CA SER A 95 19.99 17.12 7.71
C SER A 95 20.75 18.42 7.48
N THR A 96 21.86 18.37 6.77
CA THR A 96 22.65 19.55 6.38
C THR A 96 22.62 19.72 4.86
N PRO A 97 22.09 20.84 4.34
CA PRO A 97 22.20 21.17 2.92
C PRO A 97 23.69 21.32 2.57
N VAL A 98 24.13 20.64 1.51
CA VAL A 98 25.47 20.87 0.95
C VAL A 98 25.39 22.16 0.12
N PRO A 99 26.11 23.23 0.46
CA PRO A 99 26.12 24.45 -0.34
C PRO A 99 26.75 24.16 -1.70
N ILE A 100 26.05 24.40 -2.77
CA ILE A 100 26.65 24.50 -4.10
C ILE A 100 27.10 25.96 -4.25
N GLU A 101 28.37 26.18 -4.52
CA GLU A 101 28.92 27.53 -4.72
C GLU A 101 28.08 28.28 -5.78
N GLY A 102 27.45 29.38 -5.35
CA GLY A 102 26.68 30.27 -6.23
C GLY A 102 25.17 30.04 -6.33
N GLN A 103 24.60 28.99 -5.71
CA GLN A 103 23.16 28.78 -5.62
C GLN A 103 22.75 28.44 -4.18
N GLY A 104 21.76 29.16 -3.67
CA GLY A 104 21.16 28.81 -2.37
C GLY A 104 20.50 27.42 -2.48
N VAL A 105 20.91 26.49 -1.61
CA VAL A 105 20.34 25.13 -1.57
C VAL A 105 18.93 25.25 -0.99
N LEU A 106 17.93 25.13 -1.85
CA LEU A 106 16.51 25.14 -1.45
C LEU A 106 16.06 23.81 -0.85
N PHE A 107 16.74 22.69 -1.17
CA PHE A 107 16.28 21.36 -0.79
C PHE A 107 17.40 20.50 -0.22
N PRO A 108 17.13 19.68 0.82
CA PRO A 108 18.08 18.73 1.34
C PRO A 108 18.44 17.66 0.30
N GLU A 109 19.70 17.28 0.23
CA GLU A 109 20.16 16.19 -0.64
C GLU A 109 19.64 14.85 -0.09
N VAL A 110 18.88 14.10 -0.92
CA VAL A 110 18.40 12.75 -0.61
C VAL A 110 19.38 11.77 -1.24
N ARG A 111 20.13 11.05 -0.41
CA ARG A 111 20.99 9.95 -0.89
C ARG A 111 20.41 8.61 -0.49
N PRO A 112 20.29 7.65 -1.40
CA PRO A 112 19.96 6.28 -1.04
C PRO A 112 21.09 5.72 -0.16
N GLN A 113 20.74 5.14 0.97
CA GLN A 113 21.67 4.44 1.83
C GLN A 113 21.31 2.95 1.79
N PHE A 114 22.24 2.13 1.31
CA PHE A 114 22.10 0.69 1.27
C PHE A 114 22.66 0.09 2.54
N GLY A 115 21.98 -0.90 3.09
CA GLY A 115 22.47 -1.56 4.28
C GLY A 115 21.66 -2.74 4.75
N PHE A 116 22.28 -3.53 5.63
CA PHE A 116 21.61 -4.61 6.32
C PHE A 116 20.82 -4.06 7.51
N HIS A 117 19.55 -4.41 7.56
CA HIS A 117 18.64 -4.13 8.66
C HIS A 117 18.38 -5.40 9.44
N TYR A 118 18.32 -5.28 10.76
CA TYR A 118 18.13 -6.40 11.65
C TYR A 118 16.95 -6.13 12.58
N GLN A 119 16.05 -7.11 12.71
CA GLN A 119 14.91 -7.06 13.61
C GLN A 119 15.02 -8.16 14.66
N GLY A 120 14.86 -7.82 15.93
CA GLY A 120 15.05 -8.73 17.04
C GLY A 120 16.44 -8.65 17.68
N PRO A 121 16.83 -9.64 18.52
CA PRO A 121 16.14 -10.93 18.71
C PRO A 121 14.80 -10.78 19.43
N PHE A 122 13.78 -11.43 18.87
CA PHE A 122 12.45 -11.50 19.48
C PHE A 122 12.26 -12.84 20.20
N PRO A 123 11.50 -12.90 21.31
CA PRO A 123 11.08 -14.18 21.89
C PRO A 123 10.31 -15.01 20.86
N ILE A 124 10.53 -16.33 20.83
CA ILE A 124 9.74 -17.24 20.01
C ILE A 124 8.32 -17.31 20.60
N ASN A 125 7.36 -16.78 19.86
CA ASN A 125 5.95 -16.80 20.20
C ASN A 125 5.10 -16.80 18.90
N ALA A 126 3.78 -16.79 19.01
CA ALA A 126 2.91 -16.80 17.84
C ALA A 126 3.22 -15.65 16.85
N SER A 127 3.51 -14.45 17.33
CA SER A 127 3.80 -13.28 16.49
C SER A 127 5.12 -13.43 15.72
N SER A 128 6.21 -13.84 16.39
CA SER A 128 7.51 -14.02 15.74
C SER A 128 7.54 -15.22 14.77
N LEU A 129 6.78 -16.28 15.08
CA LEU A 129 6.59 -17.43 14.17
C LEU A 129 5.72 -17.03 12.96
N THR A 130 4.71 -16.21 13.15
CA THR A 130 3.93 -15.63 12.03
C THR A 130 4.85 -14.82 11.12
N SER A 131 5.71 -13.96 11.68
CA SER A 131 6.70 -13.22 10.89
C SER A 131 7.63 -14.17 10.11
N LEU A 132 8.10 -15.25 10.73
CA LEU A 132 8.91 -16.27 10.05
C LEU A 132 8.17 -16.87 8.84
N LEU A 133 6.92 -17.29 9.02
CA LEU A 133 6.10 -17.86 7.94
C LEU A 133 5.84 -16.86 6.82
N ILE A 134 5.61 -15.59 7.18
CA ILE A 134 5.44 -14.49 6.23
C ILE A 134 6.72 -14.30 5.40
N TYR A 135 7.90 -14.28 6.03
CA TYR A 135 9.16 -14.14 5.32
C TYR A 135 9.44 -15.30 4.38
N VAL A 136 9.19 -16.54 4.83
CA VAL A 136 9.36 -17.73 3.97
C VAL A 136 8.39 -17.70 2.78
N ARG A 137 7.17 -17.24 2.99
CA ARG A 137 6.18 -17.06 1.91
C ARG A 137 6.56 -15.93 0.96
N ALA A 138 7.02 -14.81 1.51
CA ALA A 138 7.41 -13.63 0.74
C ALA A 138 8.59 -13.88 -0.21
N ALA A 139 9.46 -14.83 0.11
CA ALA A 139 10.57 -15.23 -0.76
C ALA A 139 10.13 -15.87 -2.08
N ALA A 140 8.90 -16.43 -2.13
CA ALA A 140 8.32 -17.03 -3.33
C ALA A 140 7.40 -16.08 -4.10
N ARG A 141 7.18 -14.87 -3.62
CA ARG A 141 6.23 -13.89 -4.19
C ARG A 141 6.91 -12.58 -4.53
N ARG A 142 6.24 -11.80 -5.39
CA ARG A 142 6.68 -10.44 -5.70
C ARG A 142 6.40 -9.50 -4.53
N PRO A 143 7.29 -8.58 -4.19
CA PRO A 143 6.98 -7.58 -3.17
C PRO A 143 5.85 -6.66 -3.64
N LEU A 144 4.99 -6.26 -2.73
CA LEU A 144 3.92 -5.32 -3.01
C LEU A 144 4.48 -3.89 -3.03
N THR A 145 5.18 -3.54 -4.11
CA THR A 145 5.72 -2.20 -4.36
C THR A 145 5.04 -1.56 -5.58
N ALA A 146 5.08 -0.23 -5.67
CA ALA A 146 4.51 0.46 -6.82
C ALA A 146 5.21 0.06 -8.14
N ALA A 147 6.52 -0.14 -8.11
CA ALA A 147 7.29 -0.55 -9.29
C ALA A 147 6.91 -1.97 -9.74
N ASP A 148 6.83 -2.93 -8.80
CA ASP A 148 6.44 -4.30 -9.14
C ASP A 148 4.98 -4.38 -9.59
N LEU A 149 4.06 -3.65 -8.96
CA LEU A 149 2.67 -3.56 -9.42
C LEU A 149 2.58 -2.98 -10.83
N ALA A 150 3.38 -1.97 -11.16
CA ALA A 150 3.40 -1.37 -12.49
C ALA A 150 3.87 -2.36 -13.58
N THR A 151 4.76 -3.30 -13.25
CA THR A 151 5.20 -4.35 -14.22
C THR A 151 4.10 -5.36 -14.57
N VAL A 152 2.97 -5.33 -13.89
CA VAL A 152 1.83 -6.25 -14.11
C VAL A 152 0.56 -5.48 -14.46
N PHE A 153 0.31 -4.38 -13.76
CA PHE A 153 -0.91 -3.59 -13.86
C PHE A 153 -0.71 -2.25 -14.56
N GLY A 154 0.50 -1.95 -15.04
CA GLY A 154 0.76 -0.75 -15.85
C GLY A 154 0.08 -0.80 -17.22
N PRO A 155 -0.13 0.36 -17.87
CA PRO A 155 -0.90 0.47 -19.11
C PRO A 155 -0.26 -0.25 -20.31
N GLU A 156 1.02 -0.61 -20.24
CA GLU A 156 1.72 -1.37 -21.29
C GLU A 156 1.57 -2.89 -21.13
N HIS A 157 0.89 -3.36 -20.07
CA HIS A 157 0.79 -4.78 -19.76
C HIS A 157 -0.59 -5.36 -20.07
N GLU A 158 -0.61 -6.62 -20.50
CA GLU A 158 -1.82 -7.31 -20.97
C GLU A 158 -2.96 -7.29 -19.94
N VAL A 159 -2.65 -7.51 -18.66
CA VAL A 159 -3.65 -7.55 -17.59
C VAL A 159 -4.43 -6.23 -17.49
N ALA A 160 -3.71 -5.11 -17.51
CA ALA A 160 -4.32 -3.78 -17.46
C ALA A 160 -5.10 -3.48 -18.75
N ASN A 161 -4.50 -3.76 -19.91
CA ASN A 161 -5.11 -3.50 -21.20
C ASN A 161 -6.43 -4.25 -21.38
N VAL A 162 -6.45 -5.53 -21.07
CA VAL A 162 -7.65 -6.37 -21.18
C VAL A 162 -8.71 -5.88 -20.22
N LEU A 163 -8.37 -5.63 -18.95
CA LEU A 163 -9.36 -5.23 -17.96
C LEU A 163 -9.90 -3.82 -18.21
N VAL A 164 -9.06 -2.84 -18.52
CA VAL A 164 -9.50 -1.46 -18.81
C VAL A 164 -10.33 -1.43 -20.10
N SER A 165 -9.96 -2.22 -21.13
CA SER A 165 -10.75 -2.33 -22.36
C SER A 165 -12.16 -2.91 -22.11
N GLU A 166 -12.27 -3.96 -21.32
CA GLU A 166 -13.57 -4.56 -20.98
C GLU A 166 -14.42 -3.65 -20.08
N LEU A 167 -13.79 -2.94 -19.11
CA LEU A 167 -14.47 -1.93 -18.29
C LEU A 167 -14.94 -0.75 -19.16
N TYR A 168 -14.11 -0.25 -20.06
CA TYR A 168 -14.51 0.80 -21.00
C TYR A 168 -15.70 0.36 -21.86
N SER A 169 -15.61 -0.84 -22.44
CA SER A 169 -16.70 -1.41 -23.23
C SER A 169 -17.98 -1.60 -22.44
N ALA A 170 -17.88 -2.02 -21.18
CA ALA A 170 -19.01 -2.14 -20.26
C ALA A 170 -19.63 -0.78 -19.91
N ALA A 171 -18.79 0.25 -19.62
CA ALA A 171 -19.25 1.60 -19.37
C ALA A 171 -19.99 2.20 -20.58
N MET A 172 -19.45 2.00 -21.78
CA MET A 172 -20.09 2.46 -23.02
C MET A 172 -21.45 1.77 -23.28
N ARG A 173 -21.56 0.48 -23.00
CA ARG A 173 -22.86 -0.24 -23.06
C ARG A 173 -23.83 0.27 -21.99
N GLY A 174 -23.32 0.48 -20.77
CA GLY A 174 -24.10 0.93 -19.62
C GLY A 174 -24.69 2.32 -19.76
N GLN A 175 -24.05 3.23 -20.50
CA GLN A 175 -24.58 4.56 -20.79
C GLN A 175 -25.82 4.53 -21.67
N ARG A 176 -26.08 3.43 -22.35
CA ARG A 176 -27.36 3.19 -23.04
C ARG A 176 -28.40 2.75 -22.01
N ARG A 177 -29.09 3.71 -21.39
CA ARG A 177 -29.99 3.59 -20.23
C ARG A 177 -31.01 2.44 -20.29
N SER A 178 -31.34 1.93 -21.47
CA SER A 178 -32.32 0.85 -21.65
C SER A 178 -31.84 -0.52 -21.18
N GLN A 179 -30.54 -0.77 -21.17
CA GLN A 179 -29.97 -2.08 -20.84
C GLN A 179 -29.44 -2.19 -19.41
N PHE A 180 -28.83 -1.13 -18.88
CA PHE A 180 -28.15 -1.14 -17.57
C PHE A 180 -28.42 0.17 -16.83
N PRO A 181 -29.62 0.40 -16.27
CA PRO A 181 -29.98 1.69 -15.66
C PRO A 181 -29.06 2.08 -14.50
N ARG A 182 -28.60 1.13 -13.67
CA ARG A 182 -27.69 1.39 -12.56
C ARG A 182 -26.31 1.86 -13.03
N VAL A 183 -25.75 1.25 -14.08
CA VAL A 183 -24.46 1.70 -14.65
C VAL A 183 -24.56 3.13 -15.16
N ALA A 184 -25.66 3.51 -15.80
CA ALA A 184 -25.88 4.88 -16.25
C ALA A 184 -25.99 5.87 -15.08
N THR A 185 -26.59 5.44 -13.96
CA THR A 185 -26.66 6.25 -12.73
C THR A 185 -25.26 6.45 -12.11
N PHE A 186 -24.50 5.38 -11.95
CA PHE A 186 -23.11 5.48 -11.42
C PHE A 186 -22.23 6.35 -12.30
N TYR A 187 -22.33 6.21 -13.62
CA TYR A 187 -21.59 7.05 -14.55
C TYR A 187 -21.98 8.53 -14.43
N ALA A 188 -23.27 8.84 -14.35
CA ALA A 188 -23.75 10.21 -14.21
C ALA A 188 -23.33 10.84 -12.89
N GLU A 189 -23.34 10.08 -11.80
CA GLU A 189 -22.88 10.54 -10.49
C GLU A 189 -21.36 10.74 -10.47
N TRP A 190 -20.61 9.82 -11.06
CA TRP A 190 -19.17 9.97 -11.26
C TRP A 190 -18.87 11.24 -12.09
N ASP A 191 -19.57 11.44 -13.23
CA ASP A 191 -19.37 12.61 -14.10
C ASP A 191 -19.69 13.93 -13.36
N ARG A 192 -20.73 13.92 -12.52
CA ARG A 192 -21.09 15.07 -11.68
C ARG A 192 -20.00 15.41 -10.67
N LEU A 193 -19.49 14.43 -9.92
CA LEU A 193 -18.48 14.64 -8.89
C LEU A 193 -17.14 15.01 -9.49
N PHE A 194 -16.68 14.28 -10.49
CA PHE A 194 -15.42 14.59 -11.16
C PHE A 194 -15.52 15.86 -12.01
N GLY A 195 -16.71 16.24 -12.44
CA GLY A 195 -16.98 17.56 -13.03
C GLY A 195 -16.73 18.70 -12.04
N VAL A 196 -17.08 18.50 -10.76
CA VAL A 196 -16.76 19.47 -9.70
C VAL A 196 -15.26 19.51 -9.42
N VAL A 197 -14.60 18.33 -9.31
CA VAL A 197 -13.16 18.21 -9.00
C VAL A 197 -12.29 18.80 -10.13
N TYR A 198 -12.58 18.46 -11.38
CA TYR A 198 -11.73 18.85 -12.51
C TYR A 198 -12.21 20.09 -13.26
N GLY A 199 -13.52 20.41 -13.21
CA GLY A 199 -14.11 21.55 -13.89
C GLY A 199 -13.76 21.61 -15.38
N GLU A 200 -13.43 22.81 -15.88
CA GLU A 200 -13.05 23.04 -17.29
C GLU A 200 -11.74 22.33 -17.71
N LYS A 201 -10.94 21.83 -16.75
CA LYS A 201 -9.69 21.13 -17.05
C LYS A 201 -9.94 19.82 -17.76
N LEU A 202 -11.08 19.18 -17.51
CA LEU A 202 -11.47 17.93 -18.17
C LEU A 202 -11.64 18.11 -19.70
N GLU A 203 -12.21 19.23 -20.13
CA GLU A 203 -12.35 19.56 -21.56
C GLU A 203 -10.99 19.81 -22.22
N LYS A 204 -10.06 20.45 -21.48
CA LYS A 204 -8.69 20.70 -21.97
C LYS A 204 -7.86 19.42 -22.07
N ALA A 205 -8.19 18.42 -21.28
CA ALA A 205 -7.50 17.12 -21.25
C ALA A 205 -7.93 16.16 -22.39
N GLU A 206 -8.94 16.52 -23.22
CA GLU A 206 -9.39 15.64 -24.32
C GLU A 206 -8.30 15.28 -25.31
N LYS A 207 -7.30 16.17 -25.52
CA LYS A 207 -6.16 15.85 -26.38
C LYS A 207 -5.29 14.71 -25.85
N ALA A 208 -5.26 14.50 -24.53
CA ALA A 208 -4.55 13.41 -23.91
C ALA A 208 -5.33 12.06 -23.97
N ALA A 209 -6.61 12.11 -24.39
CA ALA A 209 -7.43 10.92 -24.49
C ALA A 209 -6.90 9.90 -25.49
N GLU A 210 -6.47 10.36 -26.67
CA GLU A 210 -5.94 9.49 -27.73
C GLU A 210 -4.61 8.85 -27.31
N GLU A 211 -3.71 9.61 -26.68
CA GLU A 211 -2.44 9.08 -26.17
C GLU A 211 -2.68 8.05 -25.06
N THR A 212 -3.62 8.34 -24.13
CA THR A 212 -4.00 7.40 -23.08
C THR A 212 -4.64 6.14 -23.66
N ALA A 213 -5.52 6.30 -24.67
CA ALA A 213 -6.14 5.17 -25.36
C ALA A 213 -5.10 4.27 -26.05
N MET A 214 -4.08 4.87 -26.67
CA MET A 214 -2.99 4.12 -27.30
C MET A 214 -2.19 3.32 -26.27
N LEU A 215 -1.90 3.88 -25.10
CA LEU A 215 -1.22 3.17 -24.02
C LEU A 215 -1.99 1.94 -23.53
N TYR A 216 -3.32 2.03 -23.50
CA TYR A 216 -4.20 0.91 -23.12
C TYR A 216 -4.63 0.07 -24.33
N HIS A 217 -3.99 0.21 -25.50
CA HIS A 217 -4.30 -0.51 -26.74
C HIS A 217 -5.78 -0.44 -27.13
N LEU A 218 -6.44 0.68 -26.85
CA LEU A 218 -7.83 0.91 -27.20
C LEU A 218 -7.97 1.46 -28.63
N PRO A 219 -9.13 1.26 -29.31
CA PRO A 219 -9.34 1.79 -30.66
C PRO A 219 -9.38 3.32 -30.66
N THR A 220 -9.20 3.93 -31.81
CA THR A 220 -9.35 5.39 -32.01
C THR A 220 -10.79 5.88 -31.78
N GLY A 221 -10.95 7.15 -31.43
CA GLY A 221 -12.29 7.75 -31.21
C GLY A 221 -12.86 7.49 -29.80
N ILE A 222 -11.99 7.34 -28.82
CA ILE A 222 -12.34 7.11 -27.42
C ILE A 222 -12.94 8.38 -26.80
N ARG A 223 -13.93 8.19 -25.93
CA ARG A 223 -14.46 9.25 -25.06
C ARG A 223 -13.63 9.31 -23.78
N LEU A 224 -12.95 10.44 -23.55
CA LEU A 224 -12.06 10.63 -22.38
C LEU A 224 -12.76 10.31 -21.06
N LYS A 225 -13.96 10.85 -20.83
CA LYS A 225 -14.69 10.61 -19.57
C LYS A 225 -15.00 9.13 -19.33
N SER A 226 -15.38 8.39 -20.38
CA SER A 226 -15.65 6.96 -20.26
C SER A 226 -14.38 6.15 -20.03
N LEU A 227 -13.25 6.59 -20.62
CA LEU A 227 -11.94 5.99 -20.39
C LEU A 227 -11.45 6.24 -18.95
N LEU A 228 -11.57 7.46 -18.46
CA LEU A 228 -11.25 7.80 -17.08
C LEU A 228 -12.11 7.02 -16.08
N PHE A 229 -13.40 6.90 -16.34
CA PHE A 229 -14.29 6.10 -15.50
C PHE A 229 -13.84 4.64 -15.43
N ALA A 230 -13.42 4.04 -16.55
CA ALA A 230 -12.87 2.68 -16.59
C ALA A 230 -11.52 2.59 -15.84
N ILE A 231 -10.59 3.52 -16.05
CA ILE A 231 -9.29 3.55 -15.37
C ILE A 231 -9.47 3.76 -13.86
N HIS A 232 -10.35 4.67 -13.45
CA HIS A 232 -10.64 4.91 -12.03
C HIS A 232 -11.29 3.68 -11.37
N THR A 233 -12.17 2.97 -12.08
CA THR A 233 -12.74 1.70 -11.60
C THR A 233 -11.66 0.63 -11.44
N PHE A 234 -10.76 0.50 -12.43
CA PHE A 234 -9.62 -0.41 -12.34
C PHE A 234 -8.72 -0.10 -11.15
N TYR A 235 -8.36 1.17 -10.96
CA TYR A 235 -7.53 1.60 -9.83
C TYR A 235 -8.23 1.36 -8.49
N ALA A 236 -9.52 1.71 -8.38
CA ALA A 236 -10.31 1.43 -7.18
C ALA A 236 -10.39 -0.07 -6.86
N PHE A 237 -10.52 -0.91 -7.88
CA PHE A 237 -10.50 -2.36 -7.74
C PHE A 237 -9.17 -2.86 -7.17
N LEU A 238 -8.03 -2.40 -7.70
CA LEU A 238 -6.71 -2.75 -7.16
C LEU A 238 -6.55 -2.32 -5.70
N MET A 239 -6.97 -1.10 -5.35
CA MET A 239 -6.91 -0.59 -3.96
C MET A 239 -7.72 -1.46 -3.00
N LYS A 240 -8.94 -1.88 -3.39
CA LYS A 240 -9.78 -2.76 -2.59
C LYS A 240 -9.15 -4.13 -2.38
N LEU A 241 -8.54 -4.71 -3.42
CA LEU A 241 -7.81 -5.98 -3.31
C LEU A 241 -6.59 -5.86 -2.38
N ILE A 242 -5.80 -4.80 -2.51
CA ILE A 242 -4.65 -4.55 -1.63
C ILE A 242 -5.11 -4.40 -0.17
N ALA A 243 -6.14 -3.59 0.06
CA ALA A 243 -6.64 -3.33 1.41
C ALA A 243 -7.21 -4.58 2.08
N ILE A 244 -8.05 -5.36 1.39
CA ILE A 244 -8.65 -6.56 1.95
C ILE A 244 -7.62 -7.65 2.22
N GLU A 245 -6.61 -7.75 1.35
CA GLU A 245 -5.51 -8.70 1.51
C GLU A 245 -4.62 -8.35 2.69
N LEU A 246 -4.32 -7.07 2.89
CA LEU A 246 -3.60 -6.58 4.06
C LEU A 246 -4.35 -6.92 5.36
N LEU A 247 -5.68 -6.78 5.38
CA LEU A 247 -6.51 -7.10 6.53
C LEU A 247 -6.62 -8.62 6.77
N ALA A 248 -6.51 -9.44 5.73
CA ALA A 248 -6.51 -10.89 5.87
C ALA A 248 -5.29 -11.40 6.67
N LEU A 249 -4.14 -10.70 6.57
CA LEU A 249 -2.93 -11.01 7.34
C LEU A 249 -3.06 -10.78 8.84
N GLN A 250 -4.00 -9.90 9.26
CA GLN A 250 -4.09 -9.46 10.66
C GLN A 250 -4.92 -10.43 11.54
N ARG A 251 -5.73 -11.29 10.93
CA ARG A 251 -6.76 -12.03 11.65
C ARG A 251 -6.36 -13.43 12.12
N ASP A 252 -5.41 -14.07 11.46
CA ASP A 252 -5.03 -15.44 11.82
C ASP A 252 -3.57 -15.73 11.47
N ALA A 253 -2.89 -16.52 12.32
CA ALA A 253 -1.55 -17.07 12.02
C ALA A 253 -1.55 -18.01 10.79
N ARG A 254 -2.73 -18.48 10.38
CA ARG A 254 -2.97 -19.08 9.08
C ARG A 254 -3.30 -17.98 8.12
N VAL A 255 -2.34 -17.59 7.32
CA VAL A 255 -2.52 -16.56 6.32
C VAL A 255 -3.52 -17.03 5.27
N ASP A 256 -4.79 -16.75 5.51
CA ASP A 256 -5.88 -16.99 4.54
C ASP A 256 -5.92 -15.79 3.59
N SER A 257 -5.22 -15.93 2.47
CA SER A 257 -5.26 -14.91 1.41
C SER A 257 -6.67 -14.82 0.81
N PHE A 258 -7.27 -13.65 0.92
CA PHE A 258 -8.57 -13.37 0.28
C PHE A 258 -8.46 -13.49 -1.25
N VAL A 259 -7.38 -12.97 -1.82
CA VAL A 259 -7.14 -12.93 -3.26
C VAL A 259 -6.86 -14.34 -3.81
N GLU A 260 -6.11 -15.19 -3.12
CA GLU A 260 -5.92 -16.59 -3.51
C GLU A 260 -7.24 -17.37 -3.47
N GLY A 261 -8.01 -17.18 -2.39
CA GLY A 261 -9.34 -17.76 -2.27
C GLY A 261 -10.25 -17.33 -3.43
N LEU A 262 -10.22 -16.04 -3.79
CA LEU A 262 -10.96 -15.49 -4.92
C LEU A 262 -10.49 -16.05 -6.28
N ALA A 263 -9.17 -16.20 -6.47
CA ALA A 263 -8.57 -16.73 -7.69
C ALA A 263 -8.94 -18.21 -7.96
N ALA A 264 -9.27 -18.97 -6.91
CA ALA A 264 -9.65 -20.36 -6.99
C ALA A 264 -11.13 -20.61 -7.37
N LEU A 265 -11.98 -19.55 -7.31
CA LEU A 265 -13.41 -19.66 -7.60
C LEU A 265 -13.71 -19.67 -9.11
N ASP A 266 -14.88 -20.17 -9.47
CA ASP A 266 -15.47 -20.01 -10.80
C ASP A 266 -16.05 -18.60 -11.01
N ASP A 267 -16.55 -18.28 -12.20
CA ASP A 267 -17.06 -16.94 -12.54
C ASP A 267 -18.21 -16.49 -11.64
N ALA A 268 -19.10 -17.41 -11.25
CA ALA A 268 -20.24 -17.12 -10.38
C ALA A 268 -19.76 -16.84 -8.94
N GLY A 269 -18.85 -17.67 -8.44
CA GLY A 269 -18.22 -17.49 -7.13
C GLY A 269 -17.43 -16.20 -7.04
N VAL A 270 -16.64 -15.87 -8.06
CA VAL A 270 -15.89 -14.60 -8.14
C VAL A 270 -16.86 -13.42 -8.08
N ARG A 271 -17.93 -13.40 -8.88
CA ARG A 271 -18.92 -12.32 -8.86
C ARG A 271 -19.58 -12.16 -7.49
N THR A 272 -19.97 -13.26 -6.86
CA THR A 272 -20.58 -13.25 -5.51
C THR A 272 -19.59 -12.66 -4.49
N ARG A 273 -18.35 -13.13 -4.49
CA ARG A 273 -17.35 -12.68 -3.55
C ARG A 273 -16.92 -11.24 -3.76
N LEU A 274 -16.89 -10.77 -5.03
CA LEU A 274 -16.70 -9.36 -5.34
C LEU A 274 -17.88 -8.50 -4.89
N SER A 275 -19.13 -9.00 -4.98
CA SER A 275 -20.28 -8.29 -4.45
C SER A 275 -20.22 -8.10 -2.92
N GLU A 276 -19.73 -9.08 -2.19
CA GLU A 276 -19.45 -8.96 -0.74
C GLU A 276 -18.34 -7.93 -0.46
N LEU A 277 -17.29 -7.92 -1.27
CA LEU A 277 -16.22 -6.91 -1.17
C LEU A 277 -16.77 -5.50 -1.40
N GLU A 278 -17.54 -5.32 -2.48
CA GLU A 278 -18.10 -4.02 -2.89
C GLU A 278 -19.19 -3.52 -1.94
N SER A 279 -19.89 -4.40 -1.23
CA SER A 279 -20.85 -4.02 -0.17
C SER A 279 -20.14 -3.50 1.09
N GLY A 280 -18.82 -3.65 1.21
CA GLY A 280 -18.05 -3.30 2.40
C GLY A 280 -18.11 -4.34 3.51
N SER A 281 -18.96 -5.38 3.40
CA SER A 281 -19.09 -6.41 4.44
C SER A 281 -17.78 -7.15 4.70
N GLY A 282 -16.99 -7.42 3.66
CA GLY A 282 -15.67 -8.03 3.78
C GLY A 282 -14.69 -7.22 4.64
N PHE A 283 -14.80 -5.90 4.64
CA PHE A 283 -14.01 -4.99 5.49
C PHE A 283 -14.57 -4.94 6.91
N GLN A 284 -15.90 -4.84 7.06
CA GLN A 284 -16.56 -4.83 8.36
C GLN A 284 -16.29 -6.10 9.15
N ASP A 285 -16.36 -7.27 8.50
CA ASP A 285 -16.01 -8.56 9.10
C ASP A 285 -14.56 -8.60 9.60
N ARG A 286 -13.69 -7.76 9.06
CA ARG A 286 -12.29 -7.61 9.45
C ARG A 286 -12.03 -6.42 10.37
N GLY A 287 -13.10 -5.83 10.90
CA GLY A 287 -13.03 -4.78 11.92
C GLY A 287 -12.82 -3.37 11.37
N ILE A 288 -12.98 -3.14 10.06
CA ILE A 288 -12.94 -1.79 9.48
C ILE A 288 -14.36 -1.36 9.13
N SER A 289 -14.88 -0.35 9.82
CA SER A 289 -16.29 0.04 9.71
C SER A 289 -16.61 0.93 8.51
N ASN A 290 -15.68 1.74 8.04
CA ASN A 290 -15.92 2.80 7.06
C ASN A 290 -14.98 2.78 5.84
N PHE A 291 -14.45 1.62 5.45
CA PHE A 291 -13.54 1.55 4.30
C PHE A 291 -14.23 2.01 3.00
N LEU A 292 -15.49 1.60 2.79
CA LEU A 292 -16.32 1.98 1.65
C LEU A 292 -17.55 2.75 2.18
N GLU A 293 -17.50 4.07 2.22
CA GLU A 293 -18.66 4.91 2.60
C GLU A 293 -19.54 5.25 1.41
N ALA A 294 -18.94 5.37 0.22
CA ALA A 294 -19.65 5.67 -1.01
C ALA A 294 -19.21 4.69 -2.08
N ASP A 295 -20.15 3.97 -2.64
CA ASP A 295 -19.88 3.01 -3.69
C ASP A 295 -20.00 3.66 -5.06
N PHE A 296 -18.87 4.16 -5.59
CA PHE A 296 -18.80 4.75 -6.93
C PHE A 296 -18.28 3.78 -7.99
N PHE A 297 -17.69 2.66 -7.57
CA PHE A 297 -16.88 1.83 -8.46
C PHE A 297 -17.31 0.36 -8.49
N SER A 298 -18.51 0.01 -7.97
CA SER A 298 -19.07 -1.35 -8.00
C SER A 298 -19.90 -1.64 -9.25
N TRP A 299 -20.18 -0.63 -10.06
CA TRP A 299 -21.07 -0.69 -11.23
C TRP A 299 -20.75 -1.84 -12.22
N TYR A 300 -19.52 -2.29 -12.26
CA TYR A 300 -19.09 -3.39 -13.14
C TYR A 300 -19.79 -4.71 -12.82
N LEU A 301 -20.27 -4.90 -11.60
CA LEU A 301 -21.08 -6.05 -11.20
C LEU A 301 -22.44 -6.08 -11.90
N ASP A 302 -23.02 -4.91 -12.20
CA ASP A 302 -24.29 -4.80 -12.95
C ASP A 302 -24.06 -5.00 -14.45
N ALA A 303 -22.87 -4.72 -14.96
CA ALA A 303 -22.49 -4.91 -16.37
C ALA A 303 -21.72 -6.24 -16.61
N TRP A 304 -21.87 -7.21 -15.73
CA TRP A 304 -21.11 -8.47 -15.75
C TRP A 304 -21.35 -9.27 -17.03
N THR A 305 -20.27 -9.62 -17.71
CA THR A 305 -20.25 -10.46 -18.92
C THR A 305 -19.14 -11.49 -18.79
N GLY A 306 -19.18 -12.57 -19.57
CA GLY A 306 -18.10 -13.58 -19.55
C GLY A 306 -16.72 -13.00 -19.90
N LYS A 307 -16.65 -11.99 -20.79
CA LYS A 307 -15.39 -11.30 -21.10
C LYS A 307 -14.87 -10.50 -19.91
N LEU A 308 -15.75 -9.72 -19.26
CA LEU A 308 -15.40 -8.96 -18.08
C LEU A 308 -15.00 -9.89 -16.93
N ALA A 309 -15.73 -10.99 -16.71
CA ALA A 309 -15.39 -12.03 -15.73
C ALA A 309 -13.97 -12.58 -15.95
N SER A 310 -13.65 -12.93 -17.22
CA SER A 310 -12.31 -13.42 -17.58
C SER A 310 -11.21 -12.39 -17.29
N ALA A 311 -11.44 -11.11 -17.65
CA ALA A 311 -10.52 -10.02 -17.40
C ALA A 311 -10.28 -9.78 -15.89
N MET A 312 -11.36 -9.75 -15.10
CA MET A 312 -11.30 -9.61 -13.63
C MET A 312 -10.53 -10.78 -13.00
N ARG A 313 -10.79 -12.01 -13.43
CA ARG A 313 -10.04 -13.19 -12.95
C ARG A 313 -8.56 -13.12 -13.31
N GLY A 314 -8.21 -12.59 -14.49
CA GLY A 314 -6.83 -12.34 -14.89
C GLY A 314 -6.13 -11.40 -13.91
N ALA A 315 -6.77 -10.28 -13.57
CA ALA A 315 -6.24 -9.32 -12.60
C ALA A 315 -6.14 -9.90 -11.17
N ILE A 316 -7.15 -10.67 -10.73
CA ILE A 316 -7.14 -11.34 -9.43
C ILE A 316 -5.99 -12.35 -9.32
N ARG A 317 -5.79 -13.17 -10.35
CA ARG A 317 -4.68 -14.14 -10.38
C ARG A 317 -3.32 -13.44 -10.36
N ALA A 318 -3.18 -12.37 -11.14
CA ALA A 318 -1.96 -11.59 -11.15
C ALA A 318 -1.68 -10.91 -9.79
N MET A 319 -2.73 -10.45 -9.07
CA MET A 319 -2.59 -9.90 -7.73
C MET A 319 -2.20 -10.97 -6.70
N ALA A 320 -2.61 -12.23 -6.87
CA ALA A 320 -2.24 -13.33 -5.99
C ALA A 320 -0.73 -13.64 -5.99
N ASP A 321 0.01 -13.18 -6.99
CA ASP A 321 1.47 -13.33 -7.05
C ASP A 321 2.22 -12.34 -6.15
N PHE A 322 1.53 -11.35 -5.58
CA PHE A 322 2.15 -10.34 -4.72
C PHE A 322 2.07 -10.72 -3.24
N GLU A 323 3.09 -10.30 -2.48
CA GLU A 323 3.16 -10.51 -1.03
C GLU A 323 2.50 -9.35 -0.27
N PRO A 324 1.32 -9.56 0.30
CA PRO A 324 0.57 -8.51 0.98
C PRO A 324 1.20 -8.09 2.30
N ALA A 325 2.13 -8.87 2.86
CA ALA A 325 2.84 -8.51 4.08
C ALA A 325 3.97 -7.49 3.85
N THR A 326 4.32 -7.17 2.60
CA THR A 326 5.36 -6.19 2.28
C THR A 326 5.22 -4.88 3.08
N PRO A 327 4.02 -4.27 3.25
CA PRO A 327 3.88 -3.05 4.05
C PRO A 327 4.24 -3.19 5.51
N VAL A 328 4.07 -4.38 6.08
CA VAL A 328 4.41 -4.67 7.48
C VAL A 328 5.89 -4.98 7.64
N LEU A 329 6.45 -5.71 6.66
CA LEU A 329 7.85 -6.15 6.67
C LEU A 329 8.80 -5.02 6.27
N GLU A 330 8.40 -4.24 5.25
CA GLU A 330 9.19 -3.18 4.65
C GLU A 330 8.34 -1.91 4.45
N PRO A 331 8.00 -1.19 5.51
CA PRO A 331 7.13 -0.01 5.44
C PRO A 331 7.66 1.07 4.47
N ASP A 332 8.97 1.20 4.35
CA ASP A 332 9.59 2.20 3.47
C ASP A 332 9.38 1.89 1.97
N TRP A 333 9.22 0.61 1.60
CA TRP A 333 8.97 0.21 0.21
C TRP A 333 7.56 0.53 -0.25
N THR A 334 6.62 0.57 0.68
CA THR A 334 5.21 0.82 0.40
C THR A 334 4.78 2.26 0.68
N ARG A 335 5.73 3.09 1.13
CA ARG A 335 5.49 4.51 1.31
C ARG A 335 5.08 5.13 -0.03
N ASP A 336 3.96 5.85 -0.02
CA ASP A 336 3.33 6.41 -1.23
C ASP A 336 3.00 5.38 -2.33
N LEU A 337 2.76 4.12 -1.95
CA LEU A 337 2.47 3.03 -2.89
C LEU A 337 1.39 3.44 -3.90
N LEU A 338 0.26 3.93 -3.40
CA LEU A 338 -0.90 4.21 -4.24
C LEU A 338 -0.73 5.48 -5.07
N GLN A 339 -0.07 6.51 -4.54
CA GLN A 339 0.28 7.69 -5.33
C GLN A 339 1.14 7.28 -6.54
N LYS A 340 2.22 6.56 -6.30
CA LYS A 340 3.12 6.09 -7.35
C LYS A 340 2.43 5.16 -8.33
N LEU A 341 1.57 4.27 -7.83
CA LEU A 341 0.79 3.38 -8.70
C LEU A 341 -0.15 4.19 -9.60
N TYR A 342 -0.87 5.17 -9.06
CA TYR A 342 -1.73 6.04 -9.86
C TYR A 342 -0.94 6.84 -10.91
N GLU A 343 0.24 7.35 -10.54
CA GLU A 343 1.15 8.05 -11.46
C GLU A 343 1.62 7.17 -12.63
N LEU A 344 1.70 5.87 -12.43
CA LEU A 344 2.07 4.90 -13.45
C LEU A 344 0.85 4.48 -14.31
N LEU A 345 -0.34 4.42 -13.72
CA LEU A 345 -1.57 4.05 -14.44
C LEU A 345 -2.13 5.19 -15.30
N VAL A 346 -1.98 6.44 -14.85
CA VAL A 346 -2.51 7.62 -15.55
C VAL A 346 -1.35 8.45 -16.13
N PRO A 347 -1.28 8.62 -17.45
CA PRO A 347 -0.21 9.36 -18.08
C PRO A 347 -0.02 10.77 -17.54
N LYS A 348 1.21 11.23 -17.43
CA LYS A 348 1.57 12.54 -16.87
C LYS A 348 0.83 13.68 -17.56
N MET A 349 0.70 13.65 -18.89
CA MET A 349 -0.02 14.68 -19.64
C MET A 349 -1.48 14.77 -19.22
N LEU A 350 -2.14 13.63 -19.02
CA LEU A 350 -3.53 13.59 -18.58
C LEU A 350 -3.67 14.11 -17.15
N ARG A 351 -2.83 13.66 -16.21
CA ARG A 351 -2.82 14.15 -14.82
C ARG A 351 -2.59 15.65 -14.74
N HIS A 352 -1.61 16.19 -15.47
CA HIS A 352 -1.36 17.64 -15.52
C HIS A 352 -2.51 18.41 -16.17
N GLY A 353 -3.14 17.85 -17.20
CA GLY A 353 -4.34 18.42 -17.81
C GLY A 353 -5.51 18.50 -16.84
N LEU A 354 -5.64 17.51 -15.96
CA LEU A 354 -6.64 17.46 -14.88
C LEU A 354 -6.24 18.32 -13.66
N GLY A 355 -4.99 18.77 -13.61
CA GLY A 355 -4.47 19.55 -12.48
C GLY A 355 -4.12 18.71 -11.26
N GLU A 356 -3.85 17.43 -11.46
CA GLU A 356 -3.42 16.52 -10.41
C GLU A 356 -1.91 16.63 -10.21
N TYR A 357 -1.53 17.22 -9.09
CA TYR A 357 -0.14 17.38 -8.66
C TYR A 357 0.02 16.73 -7.29
N TYR A 358 0.88 15.74 -7.23
CA TYR A 358 1.17 15.05 -5.98
C TYR A 358 2.39 15.65 -5.28
N THR A 359 2.31 15.72 -3.95
CA THR A 359 3.43 16.16 -3.13
C THR A 359 4.42 15.02 -2.96
N PRO A 360 5.69 15.16 -3.37
CA PRO A 360 6.70 14.14 -3.12
C PRO A 360 6.86 13.86 -1.62
N ASP A 361 7.08 12.59 -1.24
CA ASP A 361 7.19 12.14 0.14
C ASP A 361 8.23 12.93 0.95
N TRP A 362 9.41 13.19 0.37
CA TRP A 362 10.45 13.98 1.02
C TRP A 362 10.01 15.42 1.35
N LEU A 363 9.20 16.03 0.46
CA LEU A 363 8.67 17.38 0.67
C LEU A 363 7.61 17.39 1.76
N ALA A 364 6.70 16.40 1.76
CA ALA A 364 5.72 16.22 2.82
C ALA A 364 6.41 16.04 4.17
N GLY A 365 7.41 15.19 4.27
CA GLY A 365 8.20 14.99 5.49
C GLY A 365 8.92 16.26 5.95
N TYR A 366 9.45 17.06 5.02
CA TYR A 366 10.06 18.36 5.34
C TYR A 366 9.02 19.35 5.89
N LEU A 367 7.87 19.48 5.24
CA LEU A 367 6.81 20.40 5.65
C LEU A 367 6.23 20.02 7.02
N VAL A 368 5.98 18.73 7.27
CA VAL A 368 5.53 18.23 8.59
C VAL A 368 6.54 18.58 9.69
N THR A 369 7.86 18.49 9.37
CA THR A 369 8.91 18.94 10.31
C THR A 369 8.84 20.46 10.56
N LYS A 370 8.64 21.24 9.52
CA LYS A 370 8.56 22.71 9.64
C LYS A 370 7.32 23.17 10.39
N ALA A 371 6.21 22.45 10.24
CA ALA A 371 4.99 22.71 11.01
C ALA A 371 5.11 22.34 12.50
N GLY A 372 6.19 21.68 12.90
CA GLY A 372 6.44 21.31 14.29
C GLY A 372 5.70 20.06 14.77
N TYR A 373 5.08 19.28 13.87
CA TYR A 373 4.43 18.04 14.27
C TYR A 373 5.48 16.96 14.50
N ASP A 374 5.59 16.50 15.75
CA ASP A 374 6.54 15.47 16.19
C ASP A 374 5.89 14.11 16.50
N GLY A 375 4.55 14.02 16.41
CA GLY A 375 3.79 12.82 16.70
C GLY A 375 3.49 12.60 18.18
N ALA A 376 3.66 13.63 19.03
CA ALA A 376 3.32 13.54 20.45
C ALA A 376 1.83 13.22 20.65
N PRO A 377 1.47 12.37 21.63
CA PRO A 377 0.07 12.08 21.95
C PRO A 377 -0.69 13.36 22.31
N GLY A 378 -1.92 13.49 21.78
CA GLY A 378 -2.79 14.65 22.01
C GLY A 378 -2.59 15.81 21.03
N VAL A 379 -1.53 15.81 20.22
CA VAL A 379 -1.39 16.76 19.11
C VAL A 379 -2.20 16.25 17.92
N ARG A 380 -3.13 17.08 17.43
CA ARG A 380 -3.97 16.75 16.28
C ARG A 380 -3.33 17.19 14.97
N PHE A 381 -3.50 16.39 13.93
CA PHE A 381 -3.03 16.61 12.59
C PHE A 381 -4.22 16.52 11.62
N LEU A 382 -4.48 17.58 10.88
CA LEU A 382 -5.53 17.62 9.86
C LEU A 382 -4.93 17.99 8.51
N ASP A 383 -5.24 17.17 7.49
CA ASP A 383 -5.02 17.52 6.09
C ASP A 383 -6.39 17.71 5.41
N PRO A 384 -6.79 18.96 5.12
CA PRO A 384 -8.12 19.27 4.59
C PRO A 384 -8.28 19.01 3.08
N ALA A 385 -7.22 18.62 2.38
CA ALA A 385 -7.19 18.25 0.97
C ALA A 385 -6.17 17.13 0.74
N CYS A 386 -6.39 16.00 1.43
CA CYS A 386 -5.35 14.99 1.68
C CYS A 386 -4.90 14.21 0.43
N GLY A 387 -5.61 14.29 -0.69
CA GLY A 387 -5.28 13.51 -1.88
C GLY A 387 -5.19 12.02 -1.56
N SER A 388 -4.08 11.39 -1.92
CA SER A 388 -3.79 9.99 -1.57
C SER A 388 -3.31 9.78 -0.13
N GLY A 389 -3.24 10.82 0.70
CA GLY A 389 -2.89 10.73 2.12
C GLY A 389 -1.40 10.78 2.42
N THR A 390 -0.57 11.36 1.56
CA THR A 390 0.90 11.44 1.77
C THR A 390 1.27 12.09 3.09
N PHE A 391 0.64 13.21 3.45
CA PHE A 391 0.86 13.87 4.73
C PHE A 391 0.33 13.07 5.92
N LEU A 392 -0.79 12.35 5.75
CA LEU A 392 -1.33 11.46 6.79
C LEU A 392 -0.37 10.31 7.10
N VAL A 393 0.22 9.70 6.06
CA VAL A 393 1.25 8.66 6.21
C VAL A 393 2.47 9.19 6.97
N GLN A 394 2.94 10.41 6.64
CA GLN A 394 4.03 11.06 7.38
C GLN A 394 3.68 11.29 8.85
N ALA A 395 2.45 11.72 9.14
CA ALA A 395 1.99 11.93 10.51
C ALA A 395 1.92 10.63 11.30
N ILE A 396 1.37 9.55 10.72
CA ILE A 396 1.33 8.21 11.34
C ILE A 396 2.74 7.71 11.66
N HIS A 397 3.67 7.82 10.71
CA HIS A 397 5.06 7.40 10.92
C HIS A 397 5.74 8.18 12.06
N ARG A 398 5.49 9.50 12.16
CA ARG A 398 6.03 10.31 13.26
C ARG A 398 5.46 9.93 14.62
N ALA A 399 4.15 9.72 14.71
CA ALA A 399 3.52 9.25 15.93
C ALA A 399 4.10 7.89 16.38
N ALA A 400 4.32 7.00 15.41
CA ALA A 400 4.96 5.72 15.66
C ALA A 400 6.41 5.86 16.14
N GLN A 401 7.22 6.72 15.49
CA GLN A 401 8.61 7.00 15.90
C GLN A 401 8.70 7.73 17.24
N HIS A 402 7.75 8.62 17.54
CA HIS A 402 7.67 9.28 18.85
C HIS A 402 7.47 8.26 19.97
N ALA A 403 6.55 7.32 19.77
CA ALA A 403 6.27 6.24 20.73
C ALA A 403 7.48 5.30 20.92
N GLU A 404 8.23 4.97 19.87
CA GLU A 404 9.42 4.13 19.95
C GLU A 404 10.55 4.72 20.81
N LYS A 405 10.54 6.04 21.00
CA LYS A 405 11.51 6.73 21.88
C LYS A 405 11.13 6.67 23.36
N GLN A 406 9.92 6.21 23.66
CA GLN A 406 9.41 6.13 25.02
C GLN A 406 9.27 4.66 25.46
N ASP A 407 10.09 4.20 26.37
CA ASP A 407 10.17 2.77 26.80
C ASP A 407 8.89 2.17 27.41
N THR A 408 7.85 2.96 27.66
CA THR A 408 6.65 2.55 28.43
C THR A 408 5.32 2.64 27.68
N VAL A 409 5.30 3.09 26.42
CA VAL A 409 4.04 3.31 25.69
C VAL A 409 3.49 2.00 25.12
N ARG A 410 2.22 1.69 25.42
CA ARG A 410 1.55 0.51 24.88
C ARG A 410 1.16 0.74 23.42
N ILE A 411 1.44 -0.24 22.56
CA ILE A 411 1.16 -0.18 21.12
C ILE A 411 -0.32 0.13 20.81
N ALA A 412 -1.25 -0.37 21.63
CA ALA A 412 -2.68 -0.08 21.51
C ALA A 412 -3.03 1.40 21.80
N GLU A 413 -2.32 2.03 22.74
CA GLU A 413 -2.52 3.44 23.08
C GLU A 413 -2.02 4.35 21.96
N VAL A 414 -0.87 4.00 21.36
CA VAL A 414 -0.35 4.70 20.17
C VAL A 414 -1.32 4.59 19.00
N GLY A 415 -1.83 3.40 18.73
CA GLY A 415 -2.79 3.19 17.65
C GLY A 415 -4.07 4.01 17.83
N ARG A 416 -4.62 4.08 19.07
CA ARG A 416 -5.78 4.93 19.37
C ARG A 416 -5.46 6.40 19.19
N ALA A 417 -4.33 6.88 19.72
CA ALA A 417 -3.91 8.27 19.58
C ALA A 417 -3.74 8.68 18.10
N ILE A 418 -3.28 7.78 17.23
CA ILE A 418 -3.21 8.01 15.79
C ILE A 418 -4.62 8.15 15.20
N LEU A 419 -5.55 7.23 15.51
CA LEU A 419 -6.92 7.28 14.99
C LEU A 419 -7.68 8.54 15.47
N ASP A 420 -7.43 8.99 16.69
CA ASP A 420 -8.08 10.17 17.28
C ASP A 420 -7.42 11.48 16.82
N GLY A 421 -6.14 11.42 16.41
CA GLY A 421 -5.33 12.61 16.18
C GLY A 421 -4.96 12.89 14.71
N VAL A 422 -4.98 11.91 13.80
CA VAL A 422 -4.54 12.08 12.41
C VAL A 422 -5.72 11.92 11.47
N MET A 423 -6.17 13.03 10.87
CA MET A 423 -7.39 13.09 10.08
C MET A 423 -7.17 13.71 8.71
N GLY A 424 -7.94 13.26 7.70
CA GLY A 424 -7.91 13.80 6.34
C GLY A 424 -9.28 14.00 5.74
N PHE A 425 -9.41 15.04 4.91
CA PHE A 425 -10.57 15.31 4.08
C PHE A 425 -10.16 15.38 2.61
N ASP A 426 -11.03 14.95 1.72
CA ASP A 426 -10.89 15.23 0.28
C ASP A 426 -12.26 15.23 -0.39
N LEU A 427 -12.39 16.00 -1.45
CA LEU A 427 -13.61 16.08 -2.27
C LEU A 427 -13.69 14.95 -3.30
N ASN A 428 -12.56 14.37 -3.66
CA ASN A 428 -12.45 13.32 -4.67
C ASN A 428 -12.61 11.93 -4.03
N PRO A 429 -13.68 11.16 -4.35
CA PRO A 429 -13.91 9.83 -3.75
C PRO A 429 -12.79 8.82 -4.05
N LEU A 430 -12.11 8.96 -5.19
CA LEU A 430 -10.98 8.10 -5.53
C LEU A 430 -9.75 8.43 -4.65
N ALA A 431 -9.53 9.70 -4.38
CA ALA A 431 -8.49 10.17 -3.47
C ALA A 431 -8.75 9.68 -2.04
N VAL A 432 -10.00 9.79 -1.55
CA VAL A 432 -10.40 9.26 -0.24
C VAL A 432 -10.15 7.76 -0.13
N LEU A 433 -10.51 6.97 -1.15
CA LEU A 433 -10.25 5.53 -1.16
C LEU A 433 -8.74 5.24 -1.14
N ALA A 434 -7.95 5.98 -1.90
CA ALA A 434 -6.49 5.88 -1.90
C ALA A 434 -5.89 6.25 -0.54
N ALA A 435 -6.35 7.36 0.06
CA ALA A 435 -5.91 7.80 1.37
C ALA A 435 -6.25 6.80 2.48
N ARG A 436 -7.46 6.21 2.46
CA ARG A 436 -7.84 5.13 3.39
C ARG A 436 -6.97 3.90 3.24
N THR A 437 -6.65 3.51 2.02
CA THR A 437 -5.77 2.37 1.76
C THR A 437 -4.35 2.67 2.24
N ASN A 438 -3.79 3.84 1.93
CA ASN A 438 -2.47 4.26 2.42
C ASN A 438 -2.44 4.40 3.95
N TYR A 439 -3.53 4.89 4.55
CA TYR A 439 -3.69 4.94 6.00
C TYR A 439 -3.63 3.54 6.61
N LEU A 440 -4.36 2.57 6.05
CA LEU A 440 -4.31 1.16 6.48
C LEU A 440 -2.91 0.57 6.34
N ILE A 441 -2.22 0.85 5.25
CA ILE A 441 -0.84 0.41 5.02
C ILE A 441 0.08 0.95 6.12
N ALA A 442 0.05 2.25 6.38
CA ALA A 442 0.87 2.88 7.40
C ALA A 442 0.48 2.45 8.83
N PHE A 443 -0.80 2.17 9.05
CA PHE A 443 -1.38 1.76 10.33
C PHE A 443 -1.31 0.25 10.57
N ALA A 444 -0.89 -0.55 9.60
CA ALA A 444 -0.98 -2.02 9.60
C ALA A 444 -0.47 -2.67 10.90
N ARG A 445 0.66 -2.21 11.44
CA ARG A 445 1.27 -2.75 12.67
C ARG A 445 0.42 -2.54 13.94
N PHE A 446 -0.53 -1.59 13.92
CA PHE A 446 -1.42 -1.28 15.05
C PHE A 446 -2.74 -2.03 15.00
N LEU A 447 -3.16 -2.48 13.81
CA LEU A 447 -4.46 -3.16 13.59
C LEU A 447 -4.74 -4.32 14.54
N PRO A 448 -3.77 -5.21 14.88
CA PRO A 448 -4.01 -6.32 15.80
C PRO A 448 -4.39 -5.89 17.22
N TYR A 449 -4.07 -4.65 17.59
CA TYR A 449 -4.22 -4.14 18.96
C TYR A 449 -5.37 -3.14 19.10
N VAL A 450 -5.90 -2.66 17.97
CA VAL A 450 -6.96 -1.63 17.93
C VAL A 450 -8.03 -2.09 16.95
N SER A 451 -9.11 -2.69 17.45
CA SER A 451 -10.25 -3.13 16.64
C SER A 451 -11.53 -2.96 17.44
N PRO A 452 -12.65 -2.53 16.85
CA PRO A 452 -12.82 -2.10 15.46
C PRO A 452 -12.18 -0.74 15.17
N VAL A 453 -11.90 -0.48 13.88
CA VAL A 453 -11.28 0.75 13.38
C VAL A 453 -12.23 1.49 12.45
N SER A 454 -12.41 2.78 12.68
CA SER A 454 -12.92 3.74 11.70
C SER A 454 -11.76 4.59 11.21
N ILE A 455 -11.49 4.54 9.90
CA ILE A 455 -10.35 5.26 9.32
C ILE A 455 -10.73 6.75 9.23
N PRO A 456 -9.96 7.67 9.87
CA PRO A 456 -10.33 9.09 9.95
C PRO A 456 -9.99 9.85 8.65
N VAL A 457 -10.50 9.36 7.53
CA VAL A 457 -10.41 10.00 6.22
C VAL A 457 -11.81 10.06 5.61
N TYR A 458 -12.28 11.26 5.28
CA TYR A 458 -13.67 11.49 4.93
C TYR A 458 -13.82 12.20 3.58
N LEU A 459 -14.86 11.82 2.84
CA LEU A 459 -15.31 12.53 1.65
C LEU A 459 -16.03 13.81 2.08
N CYS A 460 -15.39 14.94 1.95
CA CYS A 460 -15.90 16.21 2.46
C CYS A 460 -15.38 17.40 1.65
N ASP A 461 -16.24 18.39 1.43
CA ASP A 461 -15.81 19.71 1.00
C ASP A 461 -15.33 20.50 2.23
N SER A 462 -14.03 20.66 2.35
CA SER A 462 -13.41 21.35 3.50
C SER A 462 -13.56 22.87 3.45
N VAL A 463 -13.94 23.43 2.28
CA VAL A 463 -14.15 24.87 2.08
C VAL A 463 -15.60 25.26 2.35
N LEU A 464 -16.53 24.37 1.96
CA LEU A 464 -17.96 24.56 2.16
C LEU A 464 -18.53 23.38 3.00
N PRO A 465 -18.22 23.33 4.29
CA PRO A 465 -18.79 22.29 5.14
C PRO A 465 -20.32 22.44 5.19
N PRO A 466 -21.07 21.32 5.26
CA PRO A 466 -22.52 21.39 5.35
C PRO A 466 -22.96 22.24 6.54
N ASP A 467 -24.03 23.03 6.36
CA ASP A 467 -24.61 23.82 7.42
C ASP A 467 -24.93 22.93 8.62
N ARG A 468 -24.51 23.36 9.81
CA ARG A 468 -24.80 22.64 11.04
C ARG A 468 -26.31 22.60 11.24
N GLU A 469 -26.89 21.42 11.29
CA GLU A 469 -28.16 21.26 12.01
C GLU A 469 -27.89 21.52 13.51
N PRO A 470 -28.72 22.31 14.19
CA PRO A 470 -28.42 22.80 15.55
C PRO A 470 -28.66 21.76 16.67
N GLU A 471 -28.44 20.46 16.47
CA GLU A 471 -28.62 19.48 17.54
C GLU A 471 -27.44 18.49 17.64
N ASN A 472 -26.70 18.64 18.75
CA ASN A 472 -25.94 17.59 19.44
C ASN A 472 -24.66 16.97 18.81
N ASP A 473 -23.77 17.72 18.21
CA ASP A 473 -22.48 17.15 17.93
C ASP A 473 -21.30 17.94 18.54
N ASN A 474 -20.97 17.59 19.78
CA ASN A 474 -19.78 18.09 20.46
C ASN A 474 -18.46 17.64 19.77
N HIS A 475 -18.51 16.67 18.88
CA HIS A 475 -17.33 16.14 18.18
C HIS A 475 -16.74 17.10 17.14
N GLN A 476 -17.57 17.90 16.44
CA GLN A 476 -17.04 18.81 15.40
C GLN A 476 -16.34 20.04 15.99
N ALA A 477 -16.74 20.50 17.16
CA ALA A 477 -16.08 21.62 17.83
C ALA A 477 -14.66 21.30 18.30
N GLU A 478 -14.38 20.02 18.55
CA GLU A 478 -13.06 19.55 18.97
C GLU A 478 -12.07 19.39 17.81
N LEU A 479 -12.55 19.27 16.55
CA LEU A 479 -11.71 19.13 15.34
C LEU A 479 -10.82 20.36 15.08
N PHE A 480 -11.28 21.55 15.50
CA PHE A 480 -10.57 22.82 15.30
C PHE A 480 -10.04 23.38 16.63
N SER A 481 -9.52 22.52 17.50
CA SER A 481 -8.85 22.98 18.71
C SER A 481 -7.54 23.71 18.37
N PRO A 482 -7.04 24.59 19.27
CA PRO A 482 -5.76 25.28 19.07
C PRO A 482 -4.56 24.34 18.85
N ASP A 483 -4.68 23.09 19.30
CA ASP A 483 -3.63 22.07 19.18
C ASP A 483 -3.70 21.28 17.86
N THR A 484 -4.56 21.68 16.91
CA THR A 484 -4.66 21.02 15.59
C THR A 484 -3.64 21.61 14.64
N VAL A 485 -2.77 20.76 14.09
CA VAL A 485 -1.86 21.12 12.99
C VAL A 485 -2.58 20.89 11.67
N VAL A 486 -2.77 21.95 10.88
CA VAL A 486 -3.45 21.93 9.58
C VAL A 486 -2.43 22.09 8.45
N PHE A 487 -2.53 21.28 7.42
CA PHE A 487 -1.70 21.30 6.20
C PHE A 487 -2.54 21.50 4.95
#